data_e69854219bea327006ef08a6d45c8830
#
_entry.id   e69854219bea327006ef08a6d45c8830
#
_cell.length_a   1.000
_cell.length_b   1.000
_cell.length_c   1.000
_cell.angle_alpha   90.00
_cell.angle_beta   90.00
_cell.angle_gamma   90.00
#
_symmetry.space_group_name_H-M   'P 1'
#
loop_
_entity.id
_entity.type
_entity.pdbx_description
1 polymer ?
#
loop_
_entity_poly.entity_id
_entity_poly.type
_entity_poly.pdbx_seq_one_letter_code
_entity_poly.pdbx_strand_id
1 'polypeptide(L)'
;MKVFLLRSLCAVCILSAFSCGQWKVSTLKGKKLCTISGVGKPGGVTIDYGESGVLNLSFIIKVYGGKIYTADNIQKRVQVLDIDGTPQLVIGQRQAKQADKDVRYAVFNFGTVGSIAADSHENIYLQNRLAPGGNTPRGVQGEEVDFSPSYVLVFDKNGNLQRTLGQRGTPDIPFYYIETLFIDKRDRLFVVSRSLDTWSIIRFTGKNRDFYTSLGNSDFKEKDGEDSFTGRIENVGVFASGEGFLVSVAYYHGSRFKYRKIFEYSLAKGGMGESVIDIPDPKNELFSLVDDKHIYLWNMETRDVRFVIVNFEGRVVNNVLIELRNNKQFEDVFMDEMGQLYSLHVGKRDIEIMEWK
;
A
#
# COMPACT_ATOMS: atom_id res chain seq x y z
N MET A 1 43.30 -33.60 67.64
CA MET A 1 41.87 -33.25 67.50
C MET A 1 41.77 -32.26 66.37
N LYS A 2 41.41 -32.74 65.13
CA LYS A 2 41.31 -31.95 63.93
C LYS A 2 39.82 -32.01 63.49
N VAL A 3 39.21 -30.83 63.51
CA VAL A 3 37.82 -30.65 63.07
C VAL A 3 37.88 -30.42 61.56
N PHE A 4 37.29 -31.31 60.85
CA PHE A 4 37.06 -31.17 59.38
C PHE A 4 35.78 -30.39 59.14
N LEU A 5 35.89 -29.18 58.62
CA LEU A 5 34.78 -28.38 58.12
C LEU A 5 34.41 -28.85 56.69
N LEU A 6 33.29 -29.52 56.56
CA LEU A 6 32.73 -29.89 55.27
C LEU A 6 32.00 -28.66 54.70
N ARG A 7 32.58 -28.03 53.67
CA ARG A 7 31.89 -27.00 52.91
C ARG A 7 31.03 -27.67 51.86
N SER A 8 29.71 -27.72 52.11
CA SER A 8 28.74 -28.02 51.11
C SER A 8 28.67 -26.91 50.07
N LEU A 9 29.15 -27.20 48.87
CA LEU A 9 28.94 -26.36 47.70
C LEU A 9 27.54 -26.64 47.15
N CYS A 10 26.57 -25.80 47.49
CA CYS A 10 25.28 -25.75 46.81
C CYS A 10 25.53 -25.14 45.45
N ALA A 11 25.66 -25.98 44.43
CA ALA A 11 25.57 -25.58 43.05
C ALA A 11 24.10 -25.22 42.78
N VAL A 12 23.76 -23.96 42.89
CA VAL A 12 22.50 -23.41 42.38
C VAL A 12 22.61 -23.47 40.88
N CYS A 13 22.09 -24.53 40.26
CA CYS A 13 21.77 -24.55 38.85
C CYS A 13 20.67 -23.50 38.63
N ILE A 14 21.07 -22.30 38.26
CA ILE A 14 20.17 -21.35 37.62
C ILE A 14 19.87 -21.94 36.23
N LEU A 15 18.86 -22.79 36.20
CA LEU A 15 18.14 -23.08 34.97
C LEU A 15 17.54 -21.75 34.51
N SER A 16 18.30 -21.01 33.72
CA SER A 16 17.76 -19.99 32.85
C SER A 16 16.79 -20.72 31.93
N ALA A 17 15.54 -20.81 32.38
CA ALA A 17 14.44 -21.07 31.51
C ALA A 17 14.48 -19.97 30.45
N PHE A 18 15.15 -20.24 29.34
CA PHE A 18 14.83 -19.59 28.09
C PHE A 18 13.40 -19.99 27.81
N SER A 19 12.47 -19.27 28.43
CA SER A 19 11.12 -19.17 27.94
C SER A 19 11.27 -18.73 26.49
N CYS A 20 11.25 -19.68 25.59
CA CYS A 20 10.92 -19.45 24.20
C CYS A 20 9.49 -18.87 24.28
N GLY A 21 9.40 -17.56 24.46
CA GLY A 21 8.13 -16.84 24.43
C GLY A 21 7.55 -17.10 23.06
N GLN A 22 6.69 -18.13 22.99
CA GLN A 22 5.80 -18.27 21.84
C GLN A 22 5.03 -16.95 21.78
N TRP A 23 5.45 -16.08 20.86
CA TRP A 23 4.73 -14.85 20.60
C TRP A 23 3.30 -15.22 20.30
N LYS A 24 2.40 -14.79 21.18
CA LYS A 24 0.98 -15.13 21.07
C LYS A 24 0.48 -14.51 19.77
N VAL A 25 0.17 -15.35 18.79
CA VAL A 25 -0.45 -14.91 17.54
C VAL A 25 -1.90 -14.56 17.85
N SER A 26 -2.29 -13.32 17.62
CA SER A 26 -3.66 -12.87 17.73
C SER A 26 -4.38 -13.11 16.41
N THR A 27 -5.42 -13.93 16.40
CA THR A 27 -6.25 -14.10 15.20
C THR A 27 -7.35 -13.04 15.19
N LEU A 28 -7.40 -12.24 14.15
CA LEU A 28 -8.45 -11.26 13.95
C LEU A 28 -9.74 -11.93 13.49
N LYS A 29 -10.86 -11.37 13.93
CA LYS A 29 -12.19 -11.81 13.49
C LYS A 29 -12.64 -10.95 12.31
N GLY A 30 -12.92 -11.61 11.20
CA GLY A 30 -13.48 -10.96 10.02
C GLY A 30 -14.98 -10.69 10.18
N LYS A 31 -15.40 -9.47 9.90
CA LYS A 31 -16.79 -9.07 9.78
C LYS A 31 -17.04 -8.55 8.37
N LYS A 32 -18.05 -9.10 7.70
CA LYS A 32 -18.45 -8.55 6.41
C LYS A 32 -18.98 -7.13 6.60
N LEU A 33 -18.34 -6.18 5.93
CA LEU A 33 -18.73 -4.78 5.96
C LEU A 33 -19.87 -4.54 4.99
N CYS A 34 -19.64 -4.84 3.71
CA CYS A 34 -20.66 -4.73 2.67
C CYS A 34 -20.39 -5.70 1.52
N THR A 35 -21.29 -5.70 0.54
CA THR A 35 -21.15 -6.42 -0.71
C THR A 35 -21.35 -5.47 -1.87
N ILE A 36 -20.35 -5.35 -2.74
CA ILE A 36 -20.39 -4.55 -3.97
C ILE A 36 -20.80 -5.46 -5.13
N SER A 37 -21.77 -5.03 -5.93
CA SER A 37 -22.21 -5.77 -7.12
C SER A 37 -21.07 -5.85 -8.15
N GLY A 38 -20.87 -7.02 -8.72
CA GLY A 38 -19.95 -7.25 -9.85
C GLY A 38 -20.54 -6.90 -11.22
N VAL A 39 -21.73 -6.30 -11.26
CA VAL A 39 -22.37 -5.82 -12.49
C VAL A 39 -22.18 -4.32 -12.58
N GLY A 40 -21.69 -3.81 -13.69
CA GLY A 40 -21.34 -2.41 -13.94
C GLY A 40 -22.44 -1.36 -13.73
N LYS A 41 -23.24 -1.47 -12.67
CA LYS A 41 -24.26 -0.51 -12.24
C LYS A 41 -23.66 0.52 -11.26
N PRO A 42 -24.31 1.67 -11.03
CA PRO A 42 -23.99 2.51 -9.88
C PRO A 42 -24.01 1.69 -8.58
N GLY A 43 -23.03 1.91 -7.71
CA GLY A 43 -22.81 1.09 -6.50
C GLY A 43 -22.13 -0.26 -6.76
N GLY A 44 -21.75 -0.57 -7.99
CA GLY A 44 -21.00 -1.78 -8.34
C GLY A 44 -19.74 -1.49 -9.15
N VAL A 45 -18.96 -2.53 -9.42
CA VAL A 45 -17.81 -2.52 -10.34
C VAL A 45 -17.94 -3.66 -11.33
N THR A 46 -17.25 -3.58 -12.46
CA THR A 46 -17.24 -4.65 -13.44
C THR A 46 -16.20 -5.70 -13.05
N ILE A 47 -16.66 -6.93 -12.79
CA ILE A 47 -15.80 -8.09 -12.60
C ILE A 47 -15.61 -8.73 -13.96
N ASP A 48 -14.37 -8.84 -14.40
CA ASP A 48 -13.98 -9.46 -15.66
C ASP A 48 -13.09 -10.68 -15.40
N TYR A 49 -13.56 -11.83 -15.85
CA TYR A 49 -12.76 -13.03 -15.94
C TYR A 49 -12.39 -13.22 -17.41
N GLY A 50 -11.11 -13.10 -17.73
CA GLY A 50 -10.63 -13.37 -19.08
C GLY A 50 -11.00 -14.78 -19.58
N GLU A 51 -10.71 -15.05 -20.85
CA GLU A 51 -10.98 -16.36 -21.48
C GLU A 51 -10.36 -17.54 -20.71
N SER A 52 -9.26 -17.32 -20.01
CA SER A 52 -8.61 -18.31 -19.14
C SER A 52 -9.33 -18.55 -17.81
N GLY A 53 -10.39 -17.79 -17.50
CA GLY A 53 -11.07 -17.81 -16.20
C GLY A 53 -10.27 -17.15 -15.07
N VAL A 54 -9.18 -16.45 -15.40
CA VAL A 54 -8.41 -15.67 -14.44
C VAL A 54 -9.05 -14.29 -14.30
N LEU A 55 -9.15 -13.81 -13.06
CA LEU A 55 -9.68 -12.48 -12.76
C LEU A 55 -8.74 -11.40 -13.32
N ASN A 56 -9.29 -10.55 -14.20
CA ASN A 56 -8.61 -9.32 -14.63
C ASN A 56 -8.92 -8.21 -13.64
N LEU A 57 -7.90 -7.72 -12.96
CA LEU A 57 -8.04 -6.61 -12.00
C LEU A 57 -8.30 -5.29 -12.75
N SER A 58 -9.54 -5.09 -13.14
CA SER A 58 -10.00 -3.88 -13.82
C SER A 58 -10.63 -2.86 -12.89
N PHE A 59 -10.60 -3.11 -11.59
CA PHE A 59 -11.17 -2.23 -10.57
C PHE A 59 -10.20 -2.00 -9.41
N ILE A 60 -10.45 -0.93 -8.66
CA ILE A 60 -9.76 -0.58 -7.43
C ILE A 60 -10.82 -0.28 -6.37
N ILE A 61 -10.61 -0.76 -5.17
CA ILE A 61 -11.48 -0.48 -4.02
C ILE A 61 -10.60 -0.11 -2.84
N LYS A 62 -10.88 1.02 -2.20
CA LYS A 62 -10.23 1.48 -0.97
C LYS A 62 -11.27 2.05 -0.01
N VAL A 63 -10.94 2.05 1.27
CA VAL A 63 -11.77 2.64 2.33
C VAL A 63 -11.00 3.80 2.94
N TYR A 64 -11.65 4.96 3.03
CA TYR A 64 -11.11 6.17 3.67
C TYR A 64 -12.24 6.93 4.37
N GLY A 65 -12.01 7.39 5.59
CA GLY A 65 -12.97 8.23 6.32
C GLY A 65 -14.37 7.60 6.46
N GLY A 66 -14.45 6.27 6.58
CA GLY A 66 -15.72 5.55 6.64
C GLY A 66 -16.50 5.50 5.34
N LYS A 67 -15.88 5.78 4.20
CA LYS A 67 -16.43 5.68 2.85
C LYS A 67 -15.65 4.70 1.99
N ILE A 68 -16.32 4.15 1.00
CA ILE A 68 -15.71 3.25 0.02
C ILE A 68 -15.52 4.01 -1.29
N TYR A 69 -14.29 4.04 -1.77
CA TYR A 69 -13.91 4.62 -3.04
C TYR A 69 -13.62 3.50 -4.03
N THR A 70 -14.29 3.53 -5.18
CA THR A 70 -14.10 2.53 -6.22
C THR A 70 -13.72 3.16 -7.54
N ALA A 71 -12.83 2.53 -8.29
CA ALA A 71 -12.61 2.81 -9.70
C ALA A 71 -12.94 1.57 -10.52
N ASP A 72 -13.69 1.74 -11.59
CA ASP A 72 -14.01 0.72 -12.57
C ASP A 72 -13.40 1.13 -13.92
N ASN A 73 -12.29 0.49 -14.27
CA ASN A 73 -11.55 0.82 -15.48
C ASN A 73 -12.21 0.35 -16.77
N ILE A 74 -13.15 -0.60 -16.69
CA ILE A 74 -13.95 -1.02 -17.84
C ILE A 74 -15.02 0.03 -18.12
N GLN A 75 -15.74 0.47 -17.10
CA GLN A 75 -16.77 1.50 -17.22
C GLN A 75 -16.22 2.93 -17.25
N LYS A 76 -14.91 3.10 -17.07
CA LYS A 76 -14.24 4.42 -17.01
C LYS A 76 -14.92 5.37 -16.03
N ARG A 77 -15.10 4.90 -14.79
CA ARG A 77 -15.76 5.68 -13.74
C ARG A 77 -15.13 5.46 -12.38
N VAL A 78 -15.30 6.47 -11.52
CA VAL A 78 -14.96 6.46 -10.11
C VAL A 78 -16.22 6.70 -9.30
N GLN A 79 -16.37 6.03 -8.17
CA GLN A 79 -17.54 6.17 -7.31
C GLN A 79 -17.13 6.33 -5.86
N VAL A 80 -17.95 7.06 -5.11
CA VAL A 80 -17.90 7.11 -3.65
C VAL A 80 -19.19 6.48 -3.14
N LEU A 81 -19.03 5.49 -2.27
CA LEU A 81 -20.12 4.79 -1.63
C LEU A 81 -20.04 5.03 -0.12
N ASP A 82 -21.16 4.99 0.55
CA ASP A 82 -21.17 4.87 2.01
C ASP A 82 -20.60 3.50 2.43
N ILE A 83 -20.32 3.35 3.71
CA ILE A 83 -19.70 2.13 4.25
C ILE A 83 -20.56 0.88 4.08
N ASP A 84 -21.86 1.02 3.88
CA ASP A 84 -22.80 -0.06 3.57
C ASP A 84 -22.87 -0.42 2.08
N GLY A 85 -22.14 0.32 1.21
CA GLY A 85 -22.12 0.11 -0.24
C GLY A 85 -23.11 0.96 -1.00
N THR A 86 -23.85 1.87 -0.36
CA THR A 86 -24.81 2.77 -1.02
C THR A 86 -24.08 3.86 -1.81
N PRO A 87 -24.32 4.02 -3.14
CA PRO A 87 -23.63 5.01 -3.94
C PRO A 87 -24.04 6.45 -3.59
N GLN A 88 -23.07 7.33 -3.42
CA GLN A 88 -23.25 8.74 -3.12
C GLN A 88 -22.83 9.65 -4.27
N LEU A 89 -21.78 9.25 -4.98
CA LEU A 89 -21.21 10.01 -6.09
C LEU A 89 -20.71 9.05 -7.18
N VAL A 90 -20.98 9.39 -8.42
CA VAL A 90 -20.42 8.74 -9.61
C VAL A 90 -19.77 9.78 -10.51
N ILE A 91 -18.49 9.62 -10.80
CA ILE A 91 -17.74 10.46 -11.74
C ILE A 91 -17.41 9.59 -12.95
N GLY A 92 -17.79 9.98 -14.15
CA GLY A 92 -17.51 9.20 -15.35
C GLY A 92 -18.25 9.70 -16.57
N GLN A 93 -18.27 8.90 -17.62
CA GLN A 93 -19.06 9.21 -18.81
C GLN A 93 -20.56 9.08 -18.48
N ARG A 94 -21.36 10.06 -18.91
CA ARG A 94 -22.80 10.07 -18.67
C ARG A 94 -23.47 8.91 -19.40
N GLN A 95 -23.96 7.94 -18.66
CA GLN A 95 -24.89 6.95 -19.19
C GLN A 95 -26.33 7.52 -19.14
N ALA A 96 -26.96 7.70 -20.29
CA ALA A 96 -28.19 8.47 -20.47
C ALA A 96 -29.45 7.91 -19.79
N LYS A 97 -29.40 6.76 -19.08
CA LYS A 97 -30.59 6.06 -18.60
C LYS A 97 -30.65 5.71 -17.10
N GLN A 98 -29.73 6.14 -16.28
CA GLN A 98 -29.70 5.74 -14.87
C GLN A 98 -29.42 6.94 -13.93
N ALA A 99 -30.33 7.87 -13.86
CA ALA A 99 -30.33 8.85 -12.78
C ALA A 99 -31.15 8.28 -11.62
N ASP A 100 -30.50 7.61 -10.71
CA ASP A 100 -31.04 7.45 -9.37
C ASP A 100 -31.06 8.85 -8.73
N LYS A 101 -32.19 9.28 -8.22
CA LYS A 101 -32.39 10.67 -7.75
C LYS A 101 -31.50 11.02 -6.54
N ASP A 102 -31.05 10.00 -5.84
CA ASP A 102 -30.28 10.15 -4.60
C ASP A 102 -28.76 10.12 -4.84
N VAL A 103 -28.31 9.80 -6.07
CA VAL A 103 -26.90 9.72 -6.44
C VAL A 103 -26.47 10.97 -7.19
N ARG A 104 -25.38 11.59 -6.76
CA ARG A 104 -24.75 12.71 -7.49
C ARG A 104 -23.93 12.17 -8.67
N TYR A 105 -24.02 12.86 -9.80
CA TYR A 105 -23.29 12.51 -11.01
C TYR A 105 -22.42 13.68 -11.49
N ALA A 106 -21.17 13.38 -11.78
CA ALA A 106 -20.24 14.32 -12.43
C ALA A 106 -19.67 13.67 -13.71
N VAL A 107 -19.43 14.52 -14.72
CA VAL A 107 -18.94 14.03 -16.02
C VAL A 107 -17.45 14.19 -16.10
N PHE A 108 -16.72 13.09 -16.33
CA PHE A 108 -15.30 13.08 -16.61
C PHE A 108 -14.93 11.88 -17.49
N ASN A 109 -13.91 12.06 -18.34
CA ASN A 109 -13.41 10.98 -19.20
C ASN A 109 -12.06 10.48 -18.69
N PHE A 110 -12.08 9.39 -17.95
CA PHE A 110 -10.88 8.75 -17.41
C PHE A 110 -10.12 7.95 -18.47
N GLY A 111 -8.80 7.98 -18.36
CA GLY A 111 -7.93 6.98 -18.96
C GLY A 111 -8.00 5.67 -18.15
N THR A 112 -6.89 5.26 -17.56
CA THR A 112 -6.86 4.14 -16.59
C THR A 112 -6.58 4.71 -15.21
N VAL A 113 -7.51 4.47 -14.28
CA VAL A 113 -7.34 4.86 -12.88
C VAL A 113 -6.45 3.83 -12.19
N GLY A 114 -5.42 4.31 -11.53
CA GLY A 114 -4.50 3.50 -10.72
C GLY A 114 -4.77 3.69 -9.22
N SER A 115 -3.89 4.38 -8.50
CA SER A 115 -4.05 4.62 -7.07
C SER A 115 -5.15 5.64 -6.77
N ILE A 116 -5.84 5.46 -5.63
CA ILE A 116 -6.86 6.36 -5.08
C ILE A 116 -6.47 6.72 -3.66
N ALA A 117 -6.65 7.98 -3.28
CA ALA A 117 -6.60 8.46 -1.91
C ALA A 117 -7.68 9.53 -1.68
N ALA A 118 -8.04 9.78 -0.43
CA ALA A 118 -8.95 10.86 -0.07
C ALA A 118 -8.43 11.62 1.16
N ASP A 119 -8.75 12.92 1.25
CA ASP A 119 -8.39 13.74 2.40
C ASP A 119 -9.58 13.91 3.38
N SER A 120 -9.34 14.59 4.51
CA SER A 120 -10.37 14.82 5.52
C SER A 120 -11.53 15.71 5.05
N HIS A 121 -11.36 16.42 3.93
CA HIS A 121 -12.37 17.26 3.29
C HIS A 121 -13.16 16.51 2.20
N GLU A 122 -12.91 15.20 2.06
CA GLU A 122 -13.48 14.33 1.03
C GLU A 122 -13.04 14.73 -0.40
N ASN A 123 -11.91 15.40 -0.56
CA ASN A 123 -11.31 15.54 -1.88
C ASN A 123 -10.74 14.19 -2.31
N ILE A 124 -10.91 13.87 -3.58
CA ILE A 124 -10.54 12.58 -4.14
C ILE A 124 -9.31 12.77 -5.03
N TYR A 125 -8.25 12.06 -4.72
CA TYR A 125 -6.99 12.06 -5.45
C TYR A 125 -6.88 10.77 -6.24
N LEU A 126 -6.72 10.89 -7.55
CA LEU A 126 -6.76 9.77 -8.46
C LEU A 126 -5.54 9.77 -9.38
N GLN A 127 -4.81 8.67 -9.42
CA GLN A 127 -3.89 8.44 -10.54
C GLN A 127 -4.71 8.21 -11.81
N ASN A 128 -4.46 9.00 -12.84
CA ASN A 128 -5.05 8.81 -14.16
C ASN A 128 -3.94 8.61 -15.19
N ARG A 129 -3.85 7.41 -15.77
CA ARG A 129 -2.93 7.08 -16.86
C ARG A 129 -3.62 7.31 -18.19
N LEU A 130 -2.98 8.07 -19.06
CA LEU A 130 -3.45 8.27 -20.43
C LEU A 130 -2.90 7.16 -21.33
N ALA A 131 -3.67 6.74 -22.31
CA ALA A 131 -3.18 5.79 -23.31
C ALA A 131 -1.91 6.33 -23.98
N PRO A 132 -0.91 5.49 -24.28
CA PRO A 132 0.30 5.93 -24.95
C PRO A 132 -0.07 6.54 -26.31
N GLY A 133 0.39 7.76 -26.55
CA GLY A 133 0.40 8.34 -27.89
C GLY A 133 1.47 7.64 -28.73
N GLY A 134 1.10 6.61 -29.44
CA GLY A 134 1.77 6.05 -30.62
C GLY A 134 3.26 5.67 -30.61
N ASN A 135 4.08 6.13 -29.68
CA ASN A 135 5.53 5.87 -29.65
C ASN A 135 6.00 5.60 -28.22
N THR A 136 5.70 4.43 -27.70
CA THR A 136 6.30 3.96 -26.44
C THR A 136 7.72 3.45 -26.74
N PRO A 137 8.76 3.94 -26.04
CA PRO A 137 10.08 3.32 -26.13
C PRO A 137 9.96 1.88 -25.63
N ARG A 138 10.33 0.91 -26.45
CA ARG A 138 10.40 -0.49 -26.03
C ARG A 138 11.53 -0.61 -25.00
N GLY A 139 11.18 -1.01 -23.79
CA GLY A 139 12.13 -1.32 -22.74
C GLY A 139 13.06 -2.47 -23.15
N VAL A 140 14.26 -2.46 -22.61
CA VAL A 140 15.27 -3.48 -22.85
C VAL A 140 14.81 -4.77 -22.19
N GLN A 141 14.60 -5.79 -23.02
CA GLN A 141 14.38 -7.21 -22.68
C GLN A 141 13.61 -7.54 -21.39
N GLY A 142 12.32 -7.81 -21.53
CA GLY A 142 11.60 -8.76 -20.69
C GLY A 142 10.48 -8.23 -19.81
N GLU A 143 10.47 -6.98 -19.38
CA GLU A 143 9.34 -6.36 -18.72
C GLU A 143 8.80 -5.21 -19.56
N GLU A 144 7.54 -5.28 -19.98
CA GLU A 144 6.82 -4.14 -20.54
C GLU A 144 6.60 -3.12 -19.42
N VAL A 145 7.53 -2.18 -19.27
CA VAL A 145 7.31 -1.03 -18.38
C VAL A 145 6.34 -0.10 -19.08
N ASP A 146 5.13 0.02 -18.55
CA ASP A 146 4.13 0.96 -19.05
C ASP A 146 4.51 2.40 -18.67
N PHE A 147 5.15 3.10 -19.61
CA PHE A 147 5.50 4.51 -19.49
C PHE A 147 4.37 5.46 -19.90
N SER A 148 3.13 5.03 -19.90
CA SER A 148 1.99 5.90 -20.18
C SER A 148 2.00 7.11 -19.25
N PRO A 149 1.79 8.34 -19.78
CA PRO A 149 1.76 9.53 -18.95
C PRO A 149 0.76 9.42 -17.82
N SER A 150 1.23 9.57 -16.59
CA SER A 150 0.42 9.51 -15.38
C SER A 150 0.31 10.87 -14.73
N TYR A 151 -0.89 11.23 -14.30
CA TYR A 151 -1.21 12.47 -13.58
C TYR A 151 -2.02 12.17 -12.36
N VAL A 152 -2.00 13.07 -11.38
CA VAL A 152 -2.95 13.04 -10.27
C VAL A 152 -4.06 14.04 -10.56
N LEU A 153 -5.29 13.55 -10.63
CA LEU A 153 -6.50 14.36 -10.71
C LEU A 153 -7.04 14.56 -9.30
N VAL A 154 -7.47 15.77 -8.98
CA VAL A 154 -8.06 16.10 -7.67
C VAL A 154 -9.47 16.58 -7.90
N PHE A 155 -10.44 15.86 -7.37
CA PHE A 155 -11.85 16.19 -7.41
C PHE A 155 -12.33 16.62 -6.02
N ASP A 156 -13.29 17.53 -5.96
CA ASP A 156 -13.99 17.82 -4.71
C ASP A 156 -15.03 16.74 -4.38
N LYS A 157 -15.64 16.81 -3.22
CA LYS A 157 -16.70 15.92 -2.75
C LYS A 157 -17.95 15.89 -3.63
N ASN A 158 -18.09 16.82 -4.56
CA ASN A 158 -19.19 16.88 -5.52
C ASN A 158 -18.81 16.30 -6.89
N GLY A 159 -17.55 15.88 -7.06
CA GLY A 159 -17.03 15.33 -8.30
C GLY A 159 -16.55 16.38 -9.30
N ASN A 160 -16.39 17.65 -8.89
CA ASN A 160 -15.83 18.68 -9.75
C ASN A 160 -14.31 18.60 -9.74
N LEU A 161 -13.70 18.54 -10.93
CA LEU A 161 -12.25 18.58 -11.07
C LEU A 161 -11.71 19.93 -10.57
N GLN A 162 -10.91 19.89 -9.52
CA GLN A 162 -10.28 21.07 -8.93
C GLN A 162 -8.92 21.37 -9.57
N ARG A 163 -8.15 20.33 -9.86
CA ARG A 163 -6.81 20.46 -10.43
C ARG A 163 -6.27 19.16 -10.97
N THR A 164 -5.24 19.31 -11.79
CA THR A 164 -4.38 18.22 -12.28
C THR A 164 -2.95 18.49 -11.83
N LEU A 165 -2.29 17.49 -11.24
CA LEU A 165 -0.92 17.57 -10.76
C LEU A 165 -0.02 16.67 -11.61
N GLY A 166 1.11 17.23 -12.05
CA GLY A 166 2.22 16.49 -12.60
C GLY A 166 3.41 16.48 -11.64
N GLN A 167 4.51 15.88 -12.04
CA GLN A 167 5.71 15.67 -11.20
C GLN A 167 6.27 16.97 -10.59
N ARG A 168 6.12 18.10 -11.27
CA ARG A 168 6.57 19.43 -10.81
C ARG A 168 5.44 20.30 -10.28
N GLY A 169 4.26 19.75 -10.02
CA GLY A 169 3.08 20.50 -9.63
C GLY A 169 2.28 21.05 -10.82
N THR A 170 2.76 20.87 -12.06
CA THR A 170 2.11 21.28 -13.29
C THR A 170 1.72 20.08 -14.14
N PRO A 171 0.61 20.16 -14.90
CA PRO A 171 0.19 19.05 -15.76
C PRO A 171 1.10 18.80 -16.97
N ASP A 172 2.05 19.71 -17.26
CA ASP A 172 2.95 19.58 -18.42
C ASP A 172 4.03 18.49 -18.22
N ILE A 173 4.29 18.07 -16.99
CA ILE A 173 5.30 17.08 -16.65
C ILE A 173 4.63 15.90 -15.94
N PRO A 174 4.28 14.83 -16.67
CA PRO A 174 3.68 13.66 -16.10
C PRO A 174 4.63 12.96 -15.10
N PHE A 175 4.06 12.23 -14.16
CA PHE A 175 4.81 11.27 -13.37
C PHE A 175 5.20 10.08 -14.27
N TYR A 176 6.26 9.38 -13.88
CA TYR A 176 6.55 8.06 -14.45
C TYR A 176 5.45 7.07 -14.06
N TYR A 177 5.77 6.06 -13.29
CA TYR A 177 4.77 5.15 -12.74
C TYR A 177 4.44 5.57 -11.30
N ILE A 178 3.18 5.92 -11.02
CA ILE A 178 2.74 6.20 -9.65
C ILE A 178 2.47 4.85 -8.96
N GLU A 179 3.25 4.54 -7.96
CA GLU A 179 3.10 3.33 -7.15
C GLU A 179 1.96 3.50 -6.15
N THR A 180 1.97 4.62 -5.44
CA THR A 180 0.93 4.93 -4.47
C THR A 180 0.70 6.43 -4.31
N LEU A 181 -0.54 6.76 -3.92
CA LEU A 181 -0.94 8.06 -3.40
C LEU A 181 -1.22 7.88 -1.91
N PHE A 182 -0.73 8.80 -1.10
CA PHE A 182 -0.95 8.81 0.33
C PHE A 182 -1.29 10.22 0.81
N ILE A 183 -2.29 10.34 1.69
CA ILE A 183 -2.66 11.60 2.33
C ILE A 183 -2.26 11.51 3.80
N ASP A 184 -1.48 12.47 4.27
CA ASP A 184 -1.08 12.52 5.67
C ASP A 184 -2.16 13.20 6.56
N LYS A 185 -1.96 13.17 7.87
CA LYS A 185 -2.87 13.77 8.87
C LYS A 185 -3.05 15.30 8.74
N ARG A 186 -2.29 15.94 7.86
CA ARG A 186 -2.40 17.38 7.55
C ARG A 186 -2.97 17.63 6.17
N ASP A 187 -3.60 16.64 5.57
CA ASP A 187 -4.17 16.67 4.22
C ASP A 187 -3.15 17.00 3.12
N ARG A 188 -1.87 16.63 3.32
CA ARG A 188 -0.85 16.79 2.30
C ARG A 188 -0.74 15.50 1.48
N LEU A 189 -0.70 15.67 0.17
CA LEU A 189 -0.57 14.55 -0.75
C LEU A 189 0.90 14.13 -0.91
N PHE A 190 1.19 12.88 -0.69
CA PHE A 190 2.41 12.23 -1.14
C PHE A 190 2.14 11.43 -2.40
N VAL A 191 3.00 11.62 -3.38
CA VAL A 191 3.05 10.81 -4.60
C VAL A 191 4.34 10.03 -4.58
N VAL A 192 4.25 8.72 -4.46
CA VAL A 192 5.39 7.82 -4.62
C VAL A 192 5.38 7.35 -6.07
N SER A 193 6.38 7.76 -6.81
CA SER A 193 6.52 7.46 -8.24
C SER A 193 7.85 6.75 -8.48
N ARG A 194 7.88 5.79 -9.39
CA ARG A 194 9.10 5.09 -9.76
C ARG A 194 9.34 5.13 -11.26
N SER A 195 10.60 5.10 -11.62
CA SER A 195 11.12 4.71 -12.93
C SER A 195 11.76 3.33 -12.85
N LEU A 196 12.60 2.94 -13.80
CA LEU A 196 13.29 1.63 -13.77
C LEU A 196 14.12 1.41 -12.50
N ASP A 197 14.98 2.39 -12.15
CA ASP A 197 15.95 2.25 -11.07
C ASP A 197 15.83 3.32 -9.98
N THR A 198 14.83 4.19 -10.10
CA THR A 198 14.72 5.38 -9.27
C THR A 198 13.30 5.53 -8.74
N TRP A 199 13.20 5.80 -7.44
CA TRP A 199 11.96 6.13 -6.77
C TRP A 199 11.96 7.60 -6.40
N SER A 200 10.89 8.29 -6.74
CA SER A 200 10.68 9.70 -6.41
C SER A 200 9.55 9.83 -5.42
N ILE A 201 9.83 10.47 -4.30
CA ILE A 201 8.84 10.77 -3.26
C ILE A 201 8.60 12.27 -3.27
N ILE A 202 7.36 12.65 -3.56
CA ILE A 202 6.96 14.02 -3.83
C ILE A 202 5.80 14.36 -2.92
N ARG A 203 5.90 15.49 -2.20
CA ARG A 203 4.80 15.98 -1.36
C ARG A 203 4.24 17.27 -1.93
N PHE A 204 2.91 17.38 -1.87
CA PHE A 204 2.17 18.55 -2.26
C PHE A 204 1.33 19.07 -1.09
N THR A 205 1.47 20.37 -0.80
CA THR A 205 0.55 21.10 0.06
C THR A 205 -0.34 21.98 -0.84
N GLY A 206 -1.60 21.58 -0.95
CA GLY A 206 -2.47 22.15 -1.96
C GLY A 206 -1.93 21.87 -3.39
N LYS A 207 -1.66 22.92 -4.17
CA LYS A 207 -1.06 22.80 -5.52
C LYS A 207 0.47 22.88 -5.54
N ASN A 208 1.08 23.26 -4.44
CA ASN A 208 2.50 23.52 -4.37
C ASN A 208 3.26 22.24 -4.01
N ARG A 209 4.25 21.89 -4.81
CA ARG A 209 5.24 20.90 -4.44
C ARG A 209 6.19 21.49 -3.40
N ASP A 210 6.09 21.03 -2.16
CA ASP A 210 6.90 21.54 -1.04
C ASP A 210 8.02 20.55 -0.60
N PHE A 211 8.01 19.33 -1.13
CA PHE A 211 9.09 18.38 -0.93
C PHE A 211 9.29 17.51 -2.18
N TYR A 212 10.55 17.15 -2.42
CA TYR A 212 10.96 16.19 -3.45
C TYR A 212 12.26 15.53 -3.04
N THR A 213 12.31 14.22 -3.16
CA THR A 213 13.56 13.45 -3.11
C THR A 213 13.51 12.32 -4.12
N SER A 214 14.69 11.88 -4.53
CA SER A 214 14.87 10.77 -5.47
C SER A 214 15.88 9.79 -4.90
N LEU A 215 15.53 8.52 -4.89
CA LEU A 215 16.34 7.42 -4.37
C LEU A 215 16.59 6.42 -5.48
N GLY A 216 17.84 6.11 -5.75
CA GLY A 216 18.23 5.10 -6.74
C GLY A 216 18.58 3.77 -6.09
N ASN A 217 18.40 2.66 -6.79
CA ASN A 217 18.92 1.37 -6.34
C ASN A 217 20.45 1.42 -6.10
N SER A 218 21.16 2.29 -6.81
CA SER A 218 22.61 2.52 -6.64
C SER A 218 23.00 3.10 -5.29
N ASP A 219 22.06 3.75 -4.59
CA ASP A 219 22.30 4.35 -3.26
C ASP A 219 22.38 3.28 -2.17
N PHE A 220 21.90 2.06 -2.47
CA PHE A 220 21.86 0.94 -1.55
C PHE A 220 22.83 -0.18 -1.98
N LYS A 221 24.11 0.03 -1.72
CA LYS A 221 25.15 -0.97 -1.92
C LYS A 221 25.80 -1.30 -0.59
N GLU A 222 25.96 -2.57 -0.31
CA GLU A 222 26.65 -3.05 0.88
C GLU A 222 27.80 -3.96 0.50
N LYS A 223 28.80 -4.01 1.37
CA LYS A 223 29.94 -4.92 1.27
C LYS A 223 30.08 -5.66 2.59
N ASP A 224 30.29 -6.95 2.51
CA ASP A 224 30.63 -7.80 3.63
C ASP A 224 31.87 -8.64 3.24
N GLY A 225 33.04 -8.23 3.71
CA GLY A 225 34.32 -8.75 3.27
C GLY A 225 34.54 -8.53 1.76
N GLU A 226 34.71 -9.62 1.01
CA GLU A 226 34.88 -9.58 -0.44
C GLU A 226 33.53 -9.59 -1.20
N ASP A 227 32.44 -9.94 -0.53
CA ASP A 227 31.11 -9.98 -1.12
C ASP A 227 30.55 -8.56 -1.31
N SER A 228 29.89 -8.35 -2.45
CA SER A 228 29.19 -7.11 -2.77
C SER A 228 27.70 -7.42 -2.99
N PHE A 229 26.84 -6.67 -2.30
CA PHE A 229 25.39 -6.79 -2.38
C PHE A 229 24.80 -5.57 -3.06
N THR A 230 23.86 -5.82 -3.97
CA THR A 230 23.11 -4.76 -4.65
C THR A 230 21.73 -4.66 -4.01
N GLY A 231 21.38 -3.47 -3.56
CA GLY A 231 20.06 -3.17 -3.04
C GLY A 231 19.07 -2.86 -4.17
N ARG A 232 17.84 -3.30 -4.00
CA ARG A 232 16.69 -2.94 -4.85
C ARG A 232 15.58 -2.42 -3.95
N ILE A 233 15.12 -1.21 -4.20
CA ILE A 233 13.97 -0.64 -3.51
C ILE A 233 12.71 -1.42 -3.93
N GLU A 234 11.96 -1.94 -2.96
CA GLU A 234 10.76 -2.71 -3.21
C GLU A 234 9.49 -1.96 -2.80
N ASN A 235 9.56 -1.17 -1.74
CA ASN A 235 8.40 -0.42 -1.25
C ASN A 235 8.81 0.83 -0.48
N VAL A 236 7.91 1.81 -0.45
CA VAL A 236 8.02 3.05 0.33
C VAL A 236 6.74 3.26 1.12
N GLY A 237 6.85 3.33 2.44
CA GLY A 237 5.75 3.59 3.37
C GLY A 237 5.86 4.98 3.98
N VAL A 238 4.90 5.87 3.72
CA VAL A 238 4.88 7.24 4.24
C VAL A 238 4.33 7.27 5.66
N PHE A 239 4.92 8.07 6.55
CA PHE A 239 4.41 8.29 7.91
C PHE A 239 3.07 9.03 7.88
N ALA A 240 2.15 8.65 8.77
CA ALA A 240 0.87 9.32 8.90
C ALA A 240 1.02 10.81 9.30
N SER A 241 2.07 11.17 10.01
CA SER A 241 2.44 12.56 10.30
C SER A 241 2.95 13.34 9.09
N GLY A 242 3.40 12.63 8.04
CA GLY A 242 4.06 13.20 6.87
C GLY A 242 5.45 13.78 7.16
N GLU A 243 6.09 13.41 8.28
CA GLU A 243 7.43 13.91 8.66
C GLU A 243 8.56 13.02 8.15
N GLY A 244 8.23 11.91 7.48
CA GLY A 244 9.19 10.97 6.93
C GLY A 244 8.53 9.81 6.20
N PHE A 245 9.34 8.86 5.82
CA PHE A 245 8.91 7.63 5.20
C PHE A 245 9.93 6.51 5.42
N LEU A 246 9.48 5.28 5.30
CA LEU A 246 10.33 4.09 5.29
C LEU A 246 10.61 3.67 3.86
N VAL A 247 11.80 3.11 3.65
CA VAL A 247 12.21 2.50 2.39
C VAL A 247 12.60 1.05 2.64
N SER A 248 11.88 0.13 2.02
CA SER A 248 12.20 -1.30 2.06
C SER A 248 13.12 -1.64 0.89
N VAL A 249 14.28 -2.19 1.21
CA VAL A 249 15.33 -2.53 0.25
C VAL A 249 15.69 -4.00 0.37
N ALA A 250 15.51 -4.76 -0.71
CA ALA A 250 15.99 -6.13 -0.81
C ALA A 250 17.42 -6.17 -1.33
N TYR A 251 18.27 -6.95 -0.69
CA TYR A 251 19.68 -7.11 -1.05
C TYR A 251 19.92 -8.46 -1.73
N TYR A 252 20.69 -8.41 -2.81
CA TYR A 252 20.99 -9.56 -3.65
C TYR A 252 22.50 -9.72 -3.82
N HIS A 253 22.94 -10.96 -3.80
CA HIS A 253 24.26 -11.37 -4.31
C HIS A 253 24.05 -12.04 -5.66
N GLY A 254 24.38 -11.37 -6.76
CA GLY A 254 23.93 -11.74 -8.08
C GLY A 254 22.40 -11.71 -8.17
N SER A 255 21.79 -12.85 -8.55
CA SER A 255 20.31 -13.02 -8.59
C SER A 255 19.71 -13.59 -7.31
N ARG A 256 20.54 -13.96 -6.31
CA ARG A 256 20.07 -14.61 -5.10
C ARG A 256 19.73 -13.60 -4.02
N PHE A 257 18.46 -13.59 -3.58
CA PHE A 257 18.03 -12.84 -2.40
C PHE A 257 18.83 -13.25 -1.16
N LYS A 258 19.22 -12.27 -0.36
CA LYS A 258 19.94 -12.48 0.90
C LYS A 258 19.14 -12.05 2.12
N TYR A 259 18.75 -10.80 2.17
CA TYR A 259 17.98 -10.20 3.24
C TYR A 259 17.31 -8.93 2.74
N ARG A 260 16.44 -8.37 3.56
CA ARG A 260 15.81 -7.07 3.35
C ARG A 260 16.14 -6.17 4.52
N LYS A 261 16.34 -4.89 4.24
CA LYS A 261 16.49 -3.84 5.25
C LYS A 261 15.42 -2.79 5.07
N ILE A 262 14.99 -2.21 6.19
CA ILE A 262 14.12 -1.04 6.18
C ILE A 262 14.89 0.15 6.71
N PHE A 263 14.90 1.22 5.94
CA PHE A 263 15.55 2.49 6.26
C PHE A 263 14.49 3.54 6.54
N GLU A 264 14.80 4.44 7.47
CA GLU A 264 13.99 5.63 7.73
C GLU A 264 14.58 6.84 6.99
N TYR A 265 13.73 7.54 6.25
CA TYR A 265 14.04 8.87 5.73
C TYR A 265 13.33 9.93 6.56
N SER A 266 14.08 10.83 7.19
CA SER A 266 13.53 11.95 7.96
C SER A 266 13.53 13.21 7.10
N LEU A 267 12.37 13.83 6.93
CA LEU A 267 12.27 15.11 6.23
C LEU A 267 12.97 16.23 6.99
N ALA A 268 12.92 16.21 8.32
CA ALA A 268 13.56 17.20 9.16
C ALA A 268 15.09 17.17 9.06
N LYS A 269 15.68 15.96 8.93
CA LYS A 269 17.11 15.77 8.74
C LYS A 269 17.53 15.88 7.26
N GLY A 270 16.57 15.82 6.34
CA GLY A 270 16.83 15.90 4.91
C GLY A 270 17.59 14.69 4.34
N GLY A 271 17.48 13.51 4.98
CA GLY A 271 18.24 12.36 4.54
C GLY A 271 17.82 11.02 5.14
N MET A 272 18.44 9.97 4.60
CA MET A 272 18.31 8.60 5.06
C MET A 272 19.12 8.37 6.32
N GLY A 273 18.53 7.71 7.32
CA GLY A 273 19.21 7.19 8.49
C GLY A 273 19.85 5.82 8.28
N GLU A 274 20.33 5.24 9.36
CA GLU A 274 20.71 3.82 9.39
C GLU A 274 19.49 2.92 9.21
N SER A 275 19.74 1.62 8.96
CA SER A 275 18.64 0.65 8.88
C SER A 275 17.95 0.54 10.24
N VAL A 276 16.62 0.59 10.20
CA VAL A 276 15.77 0.43 11.39
C VAL A 276 15.59 -1.06 11.70
N ILE A 277 15.47 -1.89 10.65
CA ILE A 277 15.18 -3.31 10.77
C ILE A 277 15.91 -4.08 9.68
N ASP A 278 16.49 -5.21 10.07
CA ASP A 278 16.99 -6.25 9.17
C ASP A 278 15.99 -7.41 9.12
N ILE A 279 15.53 -7.77 7.93
CA ILE A 279 14.55 -8.82 7.72
C ILE A 279 15.19 -9.96 6.93
N PRO A 280 15.60 -11.05 7.61
CA PRO A 280 16.24 -12.19 6.94
C PRO A 280 15.26 -13.07 6.17
N ASP A 281 13.98 -13.10 6.57
CA ASP A 281 12.97 -13.92 5.91
C ASP A 281 12.46 -13.24 4.64
N PRO A 282 12.68 -13.83 3.44
CA PRO A 282 12.24 -13.25 2.17
C PRO A 282 10.73 -13.12 2.03
N LYS A 283 9.96 -13.85 2.83
CA LYS A 283 8.50 -13.82 2.78
C LYS A 283 7.91 -12.60 3.47
N ASN A 284 8.65 -11.99 4.41
CA ASN A 284 8.19 -10.81 5.13
C ASN A 284 8.52 -9.54 4.33
N GLU A 285 7.50 -8.80 3.97
CA GLU A 285 7.60 -7.56 3.19
C GLU A 285 7.01 -6.38 3.96
N LEU A 286 7.47 -5.17 3.67
CA LEU A 286 6.88 -3.97 4.23
C LEU A 286 5.45 -3.83 3.69
N PHE A 287 4.47 -3.83 4.58
CA PHE A 287 3.07 -3.64 4.24
C PHE A 287 2.64 -2.18 4.42
N SER A 288 2.73 -1.66 5.65
CA SER A 288 2.22 -0.33 5.98
C SER A 288 2.80 0.19 7.30
N LEU A 289 2.51 1.46 7.55
CA LEU A 289 2.74 2.17 8.82
C LEU A 289 1.40 2.70 9.31
N VAL A 290 1.11 2.50 10.59
CA VAL A 290 -0.21 2.92 11.13
C VAL A 290 -0.13 4.20 11.93
N ASP A 291 0.85 4.32 12.83
CA ASP A 291 0.87 5.33 13.87
C ASP A 291 2.26 6.00 14.03
N ASP A 292 3.09 5.97 13.00
CA ASP A 292 4.48 6.44 13.02
C ASP A 292 5.37 5.76 14.09
N LYS A 293 4.90 4.64 14.66
CA LYS A 293 5.59 3.87 15.71
C LYS A 293 5.70 2.39 15.40
N HIS A 294 4.77 1.87 14.61
CA HIS A 294 4.67 0.46 14.30
C HIS A 294 4.77 0.21 12.80
N ILE A 295 5.63 -0.72 12.47
CA ILE A 295 5.90 -1.16 11.10
C ILE A 295 5.21 -2.51 10.93
N TYR A 296 4.32 -2.59 9.97
CA TYR A 296 3.62 -3.81 9.63
C TYR A 296 4.35 -4.52 8.50
N LEU A 297 4.86 -5.68 8.79
CA LEU A 297 5.41 -6.62 7.82
C LEU A 297 4.37 -7.67 7.54
N TRP A 298 4.11 -7.96 6.31
CA TRP A 298 3.16 -9.00 5.94
C TRP A 298 3.83 -10.19 5.27
N ASN A 299 3.16 -11.34 5.40
CA ASN A 299 3.55 -12.58 4.78
C ASN A 299 2.26 -13.28 4.35
N MET A 300 2.17 -13.64 3.08
CA MET A 300 1.03 -14.37 2.55
C MET A 300 1.40 -15.84 2.41
N GLU A 301 0.84 -16.68 3.28
CA GLU A 301 0.86 -18.12 3.16
C GLU A 301 -0.45 -18.59 2.50
N THR A 302 -0.49 -19.79 1.97
CA THR A 302 -1.50 -20.32 1.02
C THR A 302 -2.97 -20.06 1.35
N ARG A 303 -3.32 -19.73 2.60
CA ARG A 303 -4.71 -19.42 3.02
C ARG A 303 -4.82 -18.39 4.14
N ASP A 304 -3.71 -17.80 4.54
CA ASP A 304 -3.67 -16.90 5.67
C ASP A 304 -2.75 -15.72 5.36
N VAL A 305 -3.10 -14.55 5.85
CA VAL A 305 -2.22 -13.39 5.85
C VAL A 305 -1.73 -13.17 7.27
N ARG A 306 -0.42 -13.23 7.45
CA ARG A 306 0.22 -12.95 8.72
C ARG A 306 0.86 -11.58 8.70
N PHE A 307 0.64 -10.82 9.77
CA PHE A 307 1.34 -9.58 10.02
C PHE A 307 2.28 -9.75 11.20
N VAL A 308 3.54 -9.38 11.02
CA VAL A 308 4.51 -9.18 12.09
C VAL A 308 4.61 -7.68 12.32
N ILE A 309 4.23 -7.24 13.51
CA ILE A 309 4.25 -5.83 13.87
C ILE A 309 5.51 -5.59 14.69
N VAL A 310 6.34 -4.67 14.24
CA VAL A 310 7.61 -4.33 14.89
C VAL A 310 7.66 -2.84 15.20
N ASN A 311 8.39 -2.48 16.25
CA ASN A 311 8.69 -1.08 16.53
C ASN A 311 9.96 -0.62 15.80
N PHE A 312 10.32 0.65 15.95
CA PHE A 312 11.52 1.24 15.31
C PHE A 312 12.85 0.78 15.92
N GLU A 313 12.84 0.02 17.02
CA GLU A 313 14.03 -0.69 17.51
C GLU A 313 14.12 -2.13 16.94
N GLY A 314 13.28 -2.48 15.97
CA GLY A 314 13.26 -3.81 15.36
C GLY A 314 12.67 -4.91 16.25
N ARG A 315 12.06 -4.56 17.38
CA ARG A 315 11.44 -5.54 18.28
C ARG A 315 10.06 -5.90 17.83
N VAL A 316 9.76 -7.20 17.78
CA VAL A 316 8.39 -7.67 17.51
C VAL A 316 7.49 -7.26 18.67
N VAL A 317 6.43 -6.52 18.35
CA VAL A 317 5.41 -6.05 19.28
C VAL A 317 4.22 -6.99 19.30
N ASN A 318 3.82 -7.45 18.11
CA ASN A 318 2.67 -8.34 17.96
C ASN A 318 2.80 -9.20 16.69
N ASN A 319 2.07 -10.31 16.68
CA ASN A 319 1.83 -11.12 15.48
C ASN A 319 0.32 -11.26 15.30
N VAL A 320 -0.15 -10.96 14.12
CA VAL A 320 -1.57 -10.95 13.79
C VAL A 320 -1.82 -11.89 12.61
N LEU A 321 -2.87 -12.68 12.69
CA LEU A 321 -3.29 -13.61 11.65
C LEU A 321 -4.69 -13.26 11.15
N ILE A 322 -4.82 -13.20 9.84
CA ILE A 322 -6.11 -13.16 9.13
C ILE A 322 -6.31 -14.51 8.45
N GLU A 323 -7.28 -15.28 8.91
CA GLU A 323 -7.65 -16.56 8.30
C GLU A 323 -8.61 -16.31 7.12
N LEU A 324 -8.13 -16.52 5.89
CA LEU A 324 -8.90 -16.33 4.66
C LEU A 324 -9.80 -17.53 4.36
N ARG A 325 -10.69 -17.86 5.29
CA ARG A 325 -11.64 -18.97 5.14
C ARG A 325 -12.86 -18.52 4.34
N ASN A 326 -12.71 -18.37 3.04
CA ASN A 326 -13.81 -17.98 2.17
C ASN A 326 -13.80 -18.82 0.89
N ASN A 327 -15.00 -19.08 0.35
CA ASN A 327 -15.17 -19.74 -0.96
C ASN A 327 -14.93 -18.78 -2.14
N LYS A 328 -14.67 -17.48 -1.86
CA LYS A 328 -14.35 -16.45 -2.84
C LYS A 328 -12.86 -16.28 -2.97
N GLN A 329 -12.42 -15.86 -4.13
CA GLN A 329 -11.01 -15.54 -4.36
C GLN A 329 -10.61 -14.35 -3.49
N PHE A 330 -9.58 -14.53 -2.67
CA PHE A 330 -8.92 -13.40 -2.00
C PHE A 330 -8.15 -12.60 -3.04
N GLU A 331 -8.29 -11.29 -3.01
CA GLU A 331 -7.70 -10.41 -4.00
C GLU A 331 -6.72 -9.40 -3.41
N ASP A 332 -7.12 -8.75 -2.34
CA ASP A 332 -6.30 -7.70 -1.75
C ASP A 332 -6.55 -7.59 -0.24
N VAL A 333 -5.54 -7.12 0.48
CA VAL A 333 -5.64 -6.63 1.84
C VAL A 333 -5.06 -5.23 1.90
N PHE A 334 -5.72 -4.33 2.60
CA PHE A 334 -5.27 -2.96 2.75
C PHE A 334 -5.69 -2.40 4.11
N MET A 335 -5.12 -1.27 4.44
CA MET A 335 -5.36 -0.57 5.69
C MET A 335 -5.83 0.85 5.38
N ASP A 336 -6.79 1.33 6.16
CA ASP A 336 -7.18 2.73 6.09
C ASP A 336 -6.24 3.63 6.92
N GLU A 337 -6.52 4.93 6.93
CA GLU A 337 -5.75 5.94 7.65
C GLU A 337 -5.83 5.81 9.18
N MET A 338 -6.82 5.06 9.68
CA MET A 338 -7.00 4.77 11.11
C MET A 338 -6.32 3.48 11.54
N GLY A 339 -5.70 2.76 10.60
CA GLY A 339 -5.05 1.48 10.85
C GLY A 339 -6.00 0.28 10.88
N GLN A 340 -7.24 0.46 10.41
CA GLN A 340 -8.20 -0.63 10.29
C GLN A 340 -7.89 -1.47 9.06
N LEU A 341 -7.80 -2.79 9.24
CA LEU A 341 -7.54 -3.75 8.18
C LEU A 341 -8.82 -4.14 7.45
N TYR A 342 -8.73 -4.19 6.12
CA TYR A 342 -9.77 -4.66 5.23
C TYR A 342 -9.22 -5.69 4.26
N SER A 343 -10.08 -6.58 3.77
CA SER A 343 -9.74 -7.46 2.64
C SER A 343 -10.87 -7.52 1.61
N LEU A 344 -10.50 -7.77 0.37
CA LEU A 344 -11.41 -7.94 -0.76
C LEU A 344 -11.50 -9.41 -1.13
N HIS A 345 -12.73 -9.91 -1.21
CA HIS A 345 -13.02 -11.26 -1.63
C HIS A 345 -13.93 -11.24 -2.86
N VAL A 346 -13.39 -11.65 -3.99
CA VAL A 346 -14.06 -11.53 -5.28
C VAL A 346 -14.79 -12.83 -5.62
N GLY A 347 -16.10 -12.74 -5.76
CA GLY A 347 -16.96 -13.78 -6.30
C GLY A 347 -17.20 -13.59 -7.80
N LYS A 348 -17.98 -14.47 -8.39
CA LYS A 348 -18.32 -14.36 -9.83
C LYS A 348 -19.16 -13.12 -10.17
N ARG A 349 -19.93 -12.60 -9.23
CA ARG A 349 -20.89 -11.50 -9.46
C ARG A 349 -20.88 -10.43 -8.37
N ASP A 350 -20.03 -10.54 -7.40
CA ASP A 350 -19.96 -9.65 -6.25
C ASP A 350 -18.58 -9.61 -5.63
N ILE A 351 -18.30 -8.55 -4.88
CA ILE A 351 -17.10 -8.38 -4.09
C ILE A 351 -17.54 -8.16 -2.65
N GLU A 352 -17.03 -8.96 -1.74
CA GLU A 352 -17.22 -8.74 -0.30
C GLU A 352 -16.02 -7.95 0.24
N ILE A 353 -16.33 -6.91 0.98
CA ILE A 353 -15.35 -6.18 1.78
C ILE A 353 -15.46 -6.71 3.21
N MET A 354 -14.36 -7.24 3.72
CA MET A 354 -14.25 -7.73 5.09
C MET A 354 -13.46 -6.73 5.92
N GLU A 355 -13.96 -6.41 7.09
CA GLU A 355 -13.27 -5.65 8.14
C GLU A 355 -12.71 -6.63 9.17
N TRP A 356 -11.47 -6.43 9.63
CA TRP A 356 -10.79 -7.33 10.57
C TRP A 356 -10.48 -6.63 11.88
N LYS A 357 -10.98 -7.22 12.99
CA LYS A 357 -10.79 -6.70 14.36
C LYS A 357 -10.30 -7.75 15.33
#